data_031f40fb8374a06c07c683c70567a03e
#
_entry.id   031f40fb8374a06c07c683c70567a03e
#
_cell.length_a   1.000
_cell.length_b   1.000
_cell.length_c   1.000
_cell.angle_alpha   90.00
_cell.angle_beta   90.00
_cell.angle_gamma   90.00
#
_symmetry.space_group_name_H-M   'P 1'
#
loop_
_entity.id
_entity.type
_entity.pdbx_description
1 polymer ?
#
loop_
_entity_poly.entity_id
_entity_poly.type
_entity_poly.pdbx_seq_one_letter_code
_entity_poly.pdbx_strand_id
1 'polypeptide(L)'
;GSGANAQVYDFQRWYNTIHELEGDDCQIFQGGDFAGIRWIGNENGLAHDTTWGPCKTDKNAKDGFNTNLSGGYSKGFPDGDKWLVPEADARITSGWFWGTTKNTPKTLTDLGNMYFQSVGHGAPLLLNVPPNNKGKLDPAIADCVREFGQNIKDSFKDDLTRANKSGRVAATAEASSTWNDNEAYGASKVLDGKDDTYWC
;
A
#
# COMPACT_ATOMS: atom_id res chain seq x y z
N GLY A 1 11.40 24.24 1.39
CA GLY A 1 12.40 25.15 0.81
C GLY A 1 13.80 24.83 1.32
N SER A 2 14.81 25.24 0.60
CA SER A 2 16.21 25.08 0.99
C SER A 2 16.93 26.44 1.00
N GLY A 3 18.01 26.55 1.77
CA GLY A 3 18.81 27.77 1.90
C GLY A 3 18.36 28.70 3.03
N ALA A 4 18.95 29.90 3.08
CA ALA A 4 18.79 30.85 4.19
C ALA A 4 17.34 31.34 4.42
N ASN A 5 16.47 31.22 3.41
CA ASN A 5 15.06 31.61 3.47
C ASN A 5 14.11 30.43 3.61
N ALA A 6 14.62 29.24 3.95
CA ALA A 6 13.79 28.06 4.20
C ALA A 6 12.85 28.32 5.39
N GLN A 7 11.57 28.06 5.21
CA GLN A 7 10.63 28.09 6.31
C GLN A 7 10.93 26.97 7.30
N VAL A 8 10.87 27.29 8.59
CA VAL A 8 10.90 26.31 9.68
C VAL A 8 9.46 26.09 10.13
N TYR A 9 9.02 24.86 10.02
CA TYR A 9 7.65 24.47 10.39
C TYR A 9 7.66 23.82 11.78
N ASP A 10 6.69 24.19 12.61
CA ASP A 10 6.43 23.54 13.88
C ASP A 10 5.55 22.29 13.64
N PHE A 11 6.19 21.22 13.15
CA PHE A 11 5.51 19.97 12.83
C PHE A 11 4.80 19.37 14.06
N GLN A 12 5.40 19.45 15.24
CA GLN A 12 4.80 18.90 16.44
C GLN A 12 3.48 19.60 16.78
N ARG A 13 3.44 20.92 16.65
CA ARG A 13 2.20 21.68 16.84
C ARG A 13 1.12 21.30 15.85
N TRP A 14 1.50 21.09 14.57
CA TRP A 14 0.55 20.67 13.55
C TRP A 14 -0.04 19.29 13.88
N TYR A 15 0.81 18.31 14.20
CA TYR A 15 0.36 16.96 14.53
C TYR A 15 -0.52 16.95 15.77
N ASN A 16 -0.14 17.67 16.83
CA ASN A 16 -0.95 17.81 18.03
C ASN A 16 -2.32 18.43 17.71
N THR A 17 -2.35 19.49 16.90
CA THR A 17 -3.61 20.16 16.53
C THR A 17 -4.52 19.23 15.73
N ILE A 18 -3.97 18.47 14.77
CA ILE A 18 -4.75 17.49 14.02
C ILE A 18 -5.33 16.43 14.96
N HIS A 19 -4.50 15.87 15.84
CA HIS A 19 -4.94 14.85 16.78
C HIS A 19 -5.99 15.38 17.76
N GLU A 20 -5.83 16.61 18.27
CA GLU A 20 -6.80 17.24 19.17
C GLU A 20 -8.16 17.48 18.50
N LEU A 21 -8.19 17.84 17.22
CA LEU A 21 -9.41 18.20 16.50
C LEU A 21 -10.09 17.02 15.81
N GLU A 22 -9.33 16.09 15.28
CA GLU A 22 -9.83 14.97 14.44
C GLU A 22 -9.76 13.61 15.17
N GLY A 23 -9.02 13.54 16.29
CA GLY A 23 -8.84 12.31 17.05
C GLY A 23 -8.03 11.24 16.32
N ASP A 24 -8.19 9.98 16.75
CA ASP A 24 -7.48 8.82 16.20
C ASP A 24 -8.02 8.36 14.83
N ASP A 25 -9.16 8.88 14.39
CA ASP A 25 -9.76 8.56 13.09
C ASP A 25 -9.00 9.22 11.93
N CYS A 26 -8.23 10.28 12.18
CA CYS A 26 -7.41 10.94 11.19
C CYS A 26 -6.02 10.30 11.09
N GLN A 27 -5.72 9.68 9.96
CA GLN A 27 -4.40 9.10 9.71
C GLN A 27 -3.41 10.17 9.26
N ILE A 28 -2.27 10.24 9.95
CA ILE A 28 -1.19 11.18 9.60
C ILE A 28 -0.09 10.43 8.85
N PHE A 29 0.22 10.94 7.65
CA PHE A 29 1.29 10.40 6.83
C PHE A 29 2.65 10.92 7.34
N GLN A 30 3.52 10.01 7.78
CA GLN A 30 4.86 10.32 8.31
C GLN A 30 4.84 11.45 9.36
N GLY A 31 3.90 11.39 10.29
CA GLY A 31 3.56 12.46 11.22
C GLY A 31 4.09 12.25 12.66
N GLY A 32 5.34 11.90 12.85
CA GLY A 32 5.93 11.73 14.18
C GLY A 32 5.19 10.68 15.02
N ASP A 33 4.90 10.99 16.29
CA ASP A 33 4.26 10.05 17.22
C ASP A 33 2.84 9.62 16.78
N PHE A 34 2.17 10.44 15.97
CA PHE A 34 0.82 10.20 15.46
C PHE A 34 0.81 9.54 14.07
N ALA A 35 1.97 9.21 13.50
CA ALA A 35 2.06 8.56 12.20
C ALA A 35 1.39 7.19 12.21
N GLY A 36 0.49 6.97 11.24
CA GLY A 36 -0.12 5.66 10.94
C GLY A 36 0.32 5.10 9.59
N ILE A 37 0.80 5.97 8.70
CA ILE A 37 1.17 5.63 7.32
C ILE A 37 2.58 6.14 7.03
N ARG A 38 3.34 5.40 6.24
CA ARG A 38 4.66 5.80 5.75
C ARG A 38 4.76 5.67 4.23
N TRP A 39 5.62 6.45 3.63
CA TRP A 39 5.95 6.33 2.21
C TRP A 39 6.82 5.10 1.93
N ILE A 40 6.55 4.42 0.81
CA ILE A 40 7.34 3.28 0.34
C ILE A 40 8.70 3.67 -0.27
N GLY A 41 8.94 4.97 -0.55
CA GLY A 41 10.23 5.48 -1.01
C GLY A 41 10.37 5.63 -2.52
N ASN A 42 9.35 5.33 -3.32
CA ASN A 42 9.31 5.58 -4.76
C ASN A 42 7.90 5.95 -5.21
N GLU A 43 7.78 6.54 -6.42
CA GLU A 43 6.53 6.99 -7.03
C GLU A 43 6.08 6.08 -8.18
N ASN A 44 6.48 4.83 -8.16
CA ASN A 44 6.20 3.88 -9.23
C ASN A 44 5.16 2.83 -8.87
N GLY A 45 4.64 2.87 -7.64
CA GLY A 45 3.70 1.87 -7.14
C GLY A 45 4.37 0.52 -6.88
N LEU A 46 5.65 0.52 -6.50
CA LEU A 46 6.44 -0.69 -6.29
C LEU A 46 6.83 -0.83 -4.81
N ALA A 47 6.34 -1.86 -4.17
CA ALA A 47 6.80 -2.28 -2.85
C ALA A 47 7.99 -3.25 -2.96
N HIS A 48 8.70 -3.45 -1.87
CA HIS A 48 9.79 -4.44 -1.81
C HIS A 48 9.19 -5.86 -1.80
N ASP A 49 9.93 -6.87 -2.29
CA ASP A 49 9.50 -8.28 -2.25
C ASP A 49 9.09 -8.72 -0.84
N THR A 50 9.81 -8.21 0.16
CA THR A 50 9.41 -8.29 1.56
C THR A 50 9.22 -6.89 2.10
N THR A 51 7.99 -6.50 2.37
CA THR A 51 7.64 -5.19 2.92
C THR A 51 7.11 -5.35 4.34
N TRP A 52 7.86 -4.80 5.30
CA TRP A 52 7.49 -4.82 6.71
C TRP A 52 6.67 -3.57 7.07
N GLY A 53 5.59 -3.73 7.81
CA GLY A 53 4.87 -2.61 8.42
C GLY A 53 5.68 -1.90 9.50
N PRO A 54 6.37 -2.64 10.41
CA PRO A 54 7.15 -2.01 11.46
C PRO A 54 8.31 -1.16 10.95
N CYS A 55 8.53 -0.02 11.63
CA CYS A 55 9.63 0.90 11.44
C CYS A 55 10.40 1.09 12.75
N LYS A 56 11.63 1.59 12.68
CA LYS A 56 12.43 1.93 13.87
C LYS A 56 12.32 3.42 14.15
N THR A 57 12.09 3.79 15.40
CA THR A 57 12.18 5.18 15.85
C THR A 57 13.58 5.71 15.58
N ASP A 58 13.67 6.88 14.95
CA ASP A 58 14.92 7.58 14.66
C ASP A 58 14.76 9.07 14.94
N LYS A 59 15.35 9.51 16.05
CA LYS A 59 15.29 10.91 16.48
C LYS A 59 15.94 11.91 15.52
N ASN A 60 16.78 11.42 14.60
CA ASN A 60 17.45 12.25 13.59
C ASN A 60 16.68 12.31 12.27
N ALA A 61 15.71 11.42 12.08
CA ALA A 61 14.85 11.47 10.92
C ALA A 61 13.81 12.60 11.04
N LYS A 62 13.51 13.24 9.91
CA LYS A 62 12.58 14.37 9.86
C LYS A 62 11.18 14.03 10.36
N ASP A 63 10.75 12.80 10.11
CA ASP A 63 9.47 12.24 10.52
C ASP A 63 9.54 11.38 11.77
N GLY A 64 10.70 11.29 12.40
CA GLY A 64 10.93 10.51 13.60
C GLY A 64 11.17 9.02 13.39
N PHE A 65 11.20 8.52 12.13
CA PHE A 65 11.35 7.09 11.84
C PHE A 65 12.44 6.79 10.84
N ASN A 66 13.12 5.66 11.04
CA ASN A 66 13.95 5.03 10.03
C ASN A 66 13.06 4.09 9.19
N THR A 67 12.85 4.44 7.93
CA THR A 67 12.02 3.69 6.99
C THR A 67 12.83 2.87 6.00
N ASN A 68 14.17 2.88 6.13
CA ASN A 68 15.07 2.15 5.25
C ASN A 68 14.82 2.44 3.75
N LEU A 69 14.90 3.71 3.37
CA LEU A 69 14.68 4.18 1.99
C LEU A 69 15.82 3.83 1.01
N SER A 70 16.82 3.05 1.43
CA SER A 70 17.92 2.63 0.59
C SER A 70 17.44 1.90 -0.65
N GLY A 71 17.94 2.28 -1.82
CA GLY A 71 17.55 1.69 -3.09
C GLY A 71 16.21 2.17 -3.65
N GLY A 72 15.59 3.20 -3.05
CA GLY A 72 14.30 3.75 -3.51
C GLY A 72 13.07 2.92 -3.12
N TYR A 73 13.25 1.96 -2.22
CA TYR A 73 12.18 1.13 -1.66
C TYR A 73 12.26 1.17 -0.13
N SER A 74 11.16 1.54 0.50
CA SER A 74 11.05 1.49 1.95
C SER A 74 10.67 0.10 2.41
N LYS A 75 11.65 -0.70 2.80
CA LYS A 75 11.45 -2.09 3.22
C LYS A 75 10.81 -2.21 4.60
N GLY A 76 11.01 -1.24 5.49
CA GLY A 76 10.71 -1.37 6.91
C GLY A 76 11.68 -2.33 7.63
N PHE A 77 11.30 -2.78 8.82
CA PHE A 77 12.13 -3.63 9.67
C PHE A 77 11.28 -4.71 10.36
N PRO A 78 11.69 -5.99 10.33
CA PRO A 78 10.97 -7.05 11.05
C PRO A 78 11.00 -6.85 12.57
N ASP A 79 12.02 -6.17 13.09
CA ASP A 79 12.27 -5.85 14.50
C ASP A 79 12.00 -4.37 14.81
N GLY A 80 11.12 -3.73 14.02
CA GLY A 80 10.71 -2.35 14.25
C GLY A 80 9.87 -2.18 15.52
N ASP A 81 9.92 -1.00 16.11
CA ASP A 81 9.27 -0.66 17.36
C ASP A 81 7.92 0.05 17.19
N LYS A 82 7.58 0.45 15.96
CA LYS A 82 6.27 1.03 15.64
C LYS A 82 5.76 0.55 14.28
N TRP A 83 4.51 0.12 14.27
CA TRP A 83 3.80 -0.24 13.04
C TRP A 83 3.37 1.00 12.26
N LEU A 84 3.74 1.09 10.98
CA LEU A 84 3.25 2.08 10.01
C LEU A 84 2.82 1.36 8.74
N VAL A 85 1.63 1.66 8.25
CA VAL A 85 1.16 1.12 6.96
C VAL A 85 2.07 1.62 5.85
N PRO A 86 2.77 0.75 5.11
CA PRO A 86 3.57 1.16 3.95
C PRO A 86 2.64 1.54 2.80
N GLU A 87 2.71 2.77 2.29
CA GLU A 87 1.89 3.22 1.17
C GLU A 87 2.74 3.37 -0.09
N ALA A 88 2.32 2.73 -1.18
CA ALA A 88 2.92 2.84 -2.50
C ALA A 88 2.10 3.82 -3.33
N ASP A 89 2.70 4.95 -3.70
CA ASP A 89 2.07 5.94 -4.57
C ASP A 89 2.52 5.81 -6.02
N ALA A 90 1.62 6.12 -6.94
CA ALA A 90 1.85 6.08 -8.38
C ALA A 90 0.93 7.03 -9.13
N ARG A 91 1.21 7.22 -10.41
CA ARG A 91 0.44 8.08 -11.31
C ARG A 91 -0.25 7.22 -12.37
N ILE A 92 -1.52 7.51 -12.64
CA ILE A 92 -2.23 6.86 -13.76
C ILE A 92 -1.73 7.34 -15.12
N THR A 93 -1.21 8.57 -15.20
CA THR A 93 -0.61 9.16 -16.40
C THR A 93 0.91 9.30 -16.24
N SER A 94 1.60 9.82 -17.24
CA SER A 94 3.04 10.09 -17.19
C SER A 94 3.43 11.24 -16.24
N GLY A 95 2.47 12.10 -15.83
CA GLY A 95 2.69 13.24 -14.92
C GLY A 95 1.75 13.21 -13.72
N TRP A 96 2.09 13.98 -12.68
CA TRP A 96 1.27 14.14 -11.48
C TRP A 96 0.07 15.07 -11.70
N PHE A 97 0.21 16.03 -12.62
CA PHE A 97 -0.79 17.04 -12.87
C PHE A 97 -1.28 16.99 -14.32
N TRP A 98 -2.55 17.32 -14.52
CA TRP A 98 -3.14 17.45 -15.84
C TRP A 98 -2.44 18.55 -16.66
N GLY A 99 -2.22 18.30 -17.95
CA GLY A 99 -1.63 19.29 -18.88
C GLY A 99 -0.11 19.45 -18.81
N THR A 100 0.59 18.81 -17.88
CA THR A 100 2.06 18.84 -17.81
C THR A 100 2.73 17.85 -18.77
N THR A 101 1.99 16.81 -19.16
CA THR A 101 2.40 15.74 -20.08
C THR A 101 1.20 15.29 -20.91
N LYS A 102 1.37 14.23 -21.73
CA LYS A 102 0.22 13.58 -22.36
C LYS A 102 -0.68 13.01 -21.27
N ASN A 103 -1.95 13.41 -21.27
CA ASN A 103 -2.98 12.92 -20.33
C ASN A 103 -3.51 11.52 -20.74
N THR A 104 -2.65 10.69 -21.32
CA THR A 104 -2.99 9.31 -21.68
C THR A 104 -2.77 8.44 -20.45
N PRO A 105 -3.77 7.66 -20.03
CA PRO A 105 -3.61 6.73 -18.92
C PRO A 105 -2.64 5.60 -19.30
N LYS A 106 -2.03 5.01 -18.30
CA LYS A 106 -1.27 3.76 -18.43
C LYS A 106 -2.18 2.64 -18.91
N THR A 107 -1.59 1.60 -19.44
CA THR A 107 -2.35 0.40 -19.84
C THR A 107 -2.90 -0.33 -18.61
N LEU A 108 -3.97 -1.11 -18.80
CA LEU A 108 -4.51 -1.96 -17.72
C LEU A 108 -3.48 -2.99 -17.23
N THR A 109 -2.60 -3.44 -18.11
CA THR A 109 -1.47 -4.32 -17.75
C THR A 109 -0.50 -3.63 -16.80
N ASP A 110 -0.11 -2.38 -17.10
CA ASP A 110 0.78 -1.61 -16.22
C ASP A 110 0.15 -1.36 -14.86
N LEU A 111 -1.14 -0.98 -14.84
CA LEU A 111 -1.88 -0.77 -13.58
C LEU A 111 -2.05 -2.07 -12.79
N GLY A 112 -2.31 -3.19 -13.46
CA GLY A 112 -2.36 -4.52 -12.86
C GLY A 112 -1.03 -4.90 -12.23
N ASN A 113 0.09 -4.69 -12.93
CA ASN A 113 1.43 -4.93 -12.39
C ASN A 113 1.71 -4.05 -11.16
N MET A 114 1.33 -2.77 -11.20
CA MET A 114 1.44 -1.89 -10.02
C MET A 114 0.64 -2.42 -8.84
N TYR A 115 -0.58 -2.88 -9.08
CA TYR A 115 -1.44 -3.46 -8.04
C TYR A 115 -0.79 -4.69 -7.39
N PHE A 116 -0.31 -5.64 -8.19
CA PHE A 116 0.32 -6.84 -7.65
C PHE A 116 1.66 -6.54 -6.97
N GLN A 117 2.41 -5.56 -7.47
CA GLN A 117 3.70 -5.19 -6.85
C GLN A 117 3.58 -4.20 -5.69
N SER A 118 2.41 -3.68 -5.40
CA SER A 118 2.12 -2.91 -4.19
C SER A 118 1.23 -3.69 -3.23
N VAL A 119 -0.03 -3.87 -3.56
CA VAL A 119 -1.01 -4.57 -2.70
C VAL A 119 -0.62 -6.03 -2.49
N GLY A 120 -0.14 -6.72 -3.54
CA GLY A 120 0.36 -8.08 -3.45
C GLY A 120 1.60 -8.25 -2.55
N HIS A 121 2.32 -7.15 -2.26
CA HIS A 121 3.47 -7.11 -1.36
C HIS A 121 3.15 -6.40 -0.02
N GLY A 122 1.86 -6.24 0.31
CA GLY A 122 1.43 -5.71 1.59
C GLY A 122 1.43 -4.19 1.72
N ALA A 123 1.50 -3.44 0.60
CA ALA A 123 1.44 -1.98 0.57
C ALA A 123 0.21 -1.51 -0.21
N PRO A 124 -0.74 -0.77 0.37
CA PRO A 124 -1.84 -0.18 -0.37
C PRO A 124 -1.32 0.72 -1.50
N LEU A 125 -2.02 0.71 -2.63
CA LEU A 125 -1.71 1.55 -3.78
C LEU A 125 -2.50 2.85 -3.73
N LEU A 126 -1.81 3.98 -3.58
CA LEU A 126 -2.36 5.32 -3.78
C LEU A 126 -2.15 5.72 -5.25
N LEU A 127 -3.20 5.63 -6.05
CA LEU A 127 -3.13 5.97 -7.47
C LEU A 127 -3.60 7.41 -7.71
N ASN A 128 -2.68 8.28 -8.10
CA ASN A 128 -3.00 9.66 -8.48
C ASN A 128 -3.75 9.69 -9.81
N VAL A 129 -4.93 10.32 -9.80
CA VAL A 129 -5.82 10.51 -10.95
C VAL A 129 -6.06 12.02 -11.12
N PRO A 130 -5.30 12.71 -11.99
CA PRO A 130 -5.35 14.18 -12.05
C PRO A 130 -6.64 14.68 -12.69
N PRO A 131 -7.37 15.62 -12.04
CA PRO A 131 -8.48 16.32 -12.66
C PRO A 131 -7.98 17.34 -13.67
N ASN A 132 -8.79 17.63 -14.70
CA ASN A 132 -8.53 18.68 -15.68
C ASN A 132 -8.82 20.07 -15.10
N ASN A 133 -8.61 21.13 -15.90
CA ASN A 133 -8.83 22.53 -15.51
C ASN A 133 -10.30 22.90 -15.24
N LYS A 134 -11.25 21.96 -15.44
CA LYS A 134 -12.68 22.09 -15.09
C LYS A 134 -13.05 21.29 -13.85
N GLY A 135 -12.06 20.73 -13.12
CA GLY A 135 -12.27 19.88 -11.96
C GLY A 135 -12.89 18.53 -12.29
N LYS A 136 -12.78 18.03 -13.52
CA LYS A 136 -13.33 16.75 -13.98
C LYS A 136 -12.22 15.85 -14.49
N LEU A 137 -12.44 14.55 -14.46
CA LEU A 137 -11.56 13.61 -15.15
C LEU A 137 -11.83 13.64 -16.65
N ASP A 138 -10.77 13.58 -17.46
CA ASP A 138 -10.93 13.35 -18.89
C ASP A 138 -11.53 11.97 -19.14
N PRO A 139 -12.40 11.79 -20.16
CA PRO A 139 -13.12 10.53 -20.38
C PRO A 139 -12.22 9.30 -20.42
N ALA A 140 -11.10 9.36 -21.13
CA ALA A 140 -10.17 8.22 -21.23
C ALA A 140 -9.56 7.82 -19.88
N ILE A 141 -9.29 8.79 -18.99
CA ILE A 141 -8.80 8.52 -17.64
C ILE A 141 -9.92 7.91 -16.78
N ALA A 142 -11.13 8.46 -16.85
CA ALA A 142 -12.28 7.98 -16.10
C ALA A 142 -12.67 6.54 -16.51
N ASP A 143 -12.63 6.24 -17.80
CA ASP A 143 -12.89 4.90 -18.32
C ASP A 143 -11.83 3.90 -17.87
N CYS A 144 -10.55 4.27 -17.95
CA CYS A 144 -9.45 3.43 -17.49
C CYS A 144 -9.54 3.11 -15.99
N VAL A 145 -9.85 4.11 -15.14
CA VAL A 145 -10.03 3.89 -13.69
C VAL A 145 -11.19 2.92 -13.43
N ARG A 146 -12.31 3.09 -14.13
CA ARG A 146 -13.48 2.20 -14.00
C ARG A 146 -13.16 0.78 -14.40
N GLU A 147 -12.52 0.60 -15.55
CA GLU A 147 -12.15 -0.71 -16.08
C GLU A 147 -11.11 -1.39 -15.19
N PHE A 148 -10.09 -0.67 -14.76
CA PHE A 148 -9.10 -1.18 -13.80
C PHE A 148 -9.77 -1.64 -12.50
N GLY A 149 -10.62 -0.80 -11.89
CA GLY A 149 -11.34 -1.17 -10.67
C GLY A 149 -12.29 -2.36 -10.86
N GLN A 150 -12.94 -2.47 -12.03
CA GLN A 150 -13.78 -3.62 -12.34
C GLN A 150 -12.98 -4.90 -12.52
N ASN A 151 -11.83 -4.83 -13.20
CA ASN A 151 -10.94 -5.98 -13.38
C ASN A 151 -10.43 -6.52 -12.03
N ILE A 152 -10.06 -5.64 -11.08
CA ILE A 152 -9.67 -6.07 -9.73
C ILE A 152 -10.85 -6.77 -9.03
N LYS A 153 -12.05 -6.18 -9.04
CA LYS A 153 -13.23 -6.79 -8.43
C LYS A 153 -13.57 -8.14 -9.05
N ASP A 154 -13.51 -8.25 -10.37
CA ASP A 154 -13.83 -9.50 -11.08
C ASP A 154 -12.77 -10.59 -10.84
N SER A 155 -11.50 -10.20 -10.68
CA SER A 155 -10.42 -11.13 -10.38
C SER A 155 -10.56 -11.77 -8.99
N PHE A 156 -11.07 -11.04 -8.02
CA PHE A 156 -11.13 -11.48 -6.62
C PHE A 156 -12.56 -11.71 -6.09
N LYS A 157 -13.58 -11.70 -6.95
CA LYS A 157 -14.97 -11.94 -6.54
C LYS A 157 -15.22 -13.36 -6.03
N ASP A 158 -14.49 -14.31 -6.56
CA ASP A 158 -14.56 -15.71 -6.18
C ASP A 158 -13.32 -16.12 -5.40
N ASP A 159 -13.49 -16.97 -4.41
CA ASP A 159 -12.37 -17.59 -3.71
C ASP A 159 -11.55 -18.45 -4.69
N LEU A 160 -10.33 -18.01 -5.01
CA LEU A 160 -9.45 -18.68 -5.97
C LEU A 160 -8.91 -20.02 -5.47
N THR A 161 -9.03 -20.31 -4.18
CA THR A 161 -8.60 -21.57 -3.57
C THR A 161 -9.65 -22.68 -3.70
N ARG A 162 -10.89 -22.34 -4.06
CA ARG A 162 -12.01 -23.30 -4.17
C ARG A 162 -12.27 -23.74 -5.60
N ALA A 163 -12.77 -24.95 -5.76
CA ALA A 163 -13.29 -25.42 -7.04
C ALA A 163 -14.44 -24.54 -7.53
N ASN A 164 -14.57 -24.34 -8.82
CA ASN A 164 -15.67 -23.59 -9.42
C ASN A 164 -16.29 -24.30 -10.63
N LYS A 165 -17.44 -23.78 -11.09
CA LYS A 165 -18.19 -24.32 -12.26
C LYS A 165 -17.42 -24.20 -13.58
N SER A 166 -16.38 -23.37 -13.64
CA SER A 166 -15.55 -23.17 -14.84
C SER A 166 -14.39 -24.18 -14.91
N GLY A 167 -14.38 -25.23 -14.10
CA GLY A 167 -13.41 -26.31 -14.14
C GLY A 167 -12.14 -26.08 -13.31
N ARG A 168 -12.07 -24.99 -12.51
CA ARG A 168 -10.97 -24.82 -11.55
C ARG A 168 -11.08 -25.88 -10.46
N VAL A 169 -9.97 -26.58 -10.20
CA VAL A 169 -9.82 -27.54 -9.10
C VAL A 169 -9.54 -26.77 -7.80
N ALA A 170 -10.04 -27.27 -6.69
CA ALA A 170 -9.70 -26.71 -5.38
C ALA A 170 -8.17 -26.78 -5.14
N ALA A 171 -7.64 -25.74 -4.51
CA ALA A 171 -6.24 -25.72 -4.12
C ALA A 171 -5.99 -26.75 -3.02
N THR A 172 -4.74 -27.25 -2.97
CA THR A 172 -4.21 -28.03 -1.85
C THR A 172 -3.12 -27.22 -1.16
N ALA A 173 -2.93 -27.42 0.13
CA ALA A 173 -1.87 -26.77 0.89
C ALA A 173 -0.95 -27.82 1.52
N GLU A 174 0.35 -27.58 1.40
CA GLU A 174 1.40 -28.34 2.05
C GLU A 174 2.30 -27.40 2.84
N ALA A 175 2.82 -27.84 3.96
CA ALA A 175 3.73 -27.09 4.79
C ALA A 175 4.98 -27.91 5.11
N SER A 176 6.13 -27.25 5.21
CA SER A 176 7.40 -27.87 5.60
C SER A 176 7.44 -28.24 7.08
N SER A 177 6.61 -27.61 7.90
CA SER A 177 6.48 -27.85 9.35
C SER A 177 5.13 -27.32 9.84
N THR A 178 4.75 -27.77 11.01
CA THR A 178 3.61 -27.29 11.80
C THR A 178 4.06 -27.04 13.24
N TRP A 179 3.47 -26.07 13.89
CA TRP A 179 3.80 -25.76 15.28
C TRP A 179 3.52 -26.96 16.19
N ASN A 180 4.56 -27.45 16.86
CA ASN A 180 4.53 -28.65 17.72
C ASN A 180 3.97 -29.90 17.04
N ASP A 181 4.11 -30.03 15.72
CA ASP A 181 3.53 -31.14 14.93
C ASP A 181 2.03 -31.37 15.19
N ASN A 182 1.31 -30.28 15.47
CA ASN A 182 -0.11 -30.30 15.85
C ASN A 182 -1.01 -29.99 14.67
N GLU A 183 -1.85 -30.97 14.27
CA GLU A 183 -2.84 -30.82 13.18
C GLU A 183 -3.82 -29.66 13.35
N ALA A 184 -4.02 -29.17 14.57
CA ALA A 184 -4.81 -27.95 14.79
C ALA A 184 -4.23 -26.72 14.07
N TYR A 185 -2.94 -26.75 13.73
CA TYR A 185 -2.20 -25.72 13.01
C TYR A 185 -1.66 -26.22 11.66
N GLY A 186 -2.22 -27.29 11.13
CA GLY A 186 -1.79 -27.93 9.88
C GLY A 186 -2.07 -27.07 8.65
N ALA A 187 -1.35 -27.35 7.55
CA ALA A 187 -1.45 -26.60 6.29
C ALA A 187 -2.89 -26.49 5.76
N SER A 188 -3.75 -27.48 5.99
CA SER A 188 -5.15 -27.46 5.58
C SER A 188 -5.97 -26.30 6.16
N LYS A 189 -5.50 -25.70 7.26
CA LYS A 189 -6.19 -24.58 7.93
C LYS A 189 -6.24 -23.32 7.09
N VAL A 190 -5.29 -23.12 6.18
CA VAL A 190 -5.31 -21.96 5.27
C VAL A 190 -6.39 -22.06 4.18
N LEU A 191 -7.03 -23.22 4.02
CA LEU A 191 -8.03 -23.50 2.99
C LEU A 191 -9.41 -23.92 3.56
N ASP A 192 -9.58 -23.99 4.87
CA ASP A 192 -10.81 -24.51 5.50
C ASP A 192 -11.96 -23.50 5.54
N GLY A 193 -11.68 -22.23 5.17
CA GLY A 193 -12.67 -21.16 5.11
C GLY A 193 -13.12 -20.62 6.45
N LYS A 194 -12.31 -20.78 7.48
CA LYS A 194 -12.58 -20.28 8.83
C LYS A 194 -11.56 -19.21 9.19
N ASP A 195 -12.03 -18.07 9.72
CA ASP A 195 -11.18 -16.95 10.09
C ASP A 195 -10.47 -17.12 11.44
N ASP A 196 -10.93 -18.12 12.24
CA ASP A 196 -10.40 -18.46 13.56
C ASP A 196 -9.39 -19.61 13.55
N THR A 197 -9.10 -20.15 12.37
CA THR A 197 -8.10 -21.22 12.17
C THR A 197 -6.96 -20.70 11.30
N TYR A 198 -5.75 -21.18 11.55
CA TYR A 198 -4.56 -20.76 10.83
C TYR A 198 -3.49 -21.85 10.83
N TRP A 199 -2.62 -21.80 9.84
CA TRP A 199 -1.37 -22.53 9.84
C TRP A 199 -0.30 -21.78 10.63
N CYS A 200 0.49 -22.50 11.41
CA CYS A 200 1.58 -21.94 12.19
C CYS A 200 2.74 -22.95 12.28
#